data_41958b9ca896137210bb0ed9fac2bcbd
#
_entry.id   41958b9ca896137210bb0ed9fac2bcbd
#
_cell.length_a   1.000
_cell.length_b   1.000
_cell.length_c   1.000
_cell.angle_alpha   90.00
_cell.angle_beta   90.00
_cell.angle_gamma   90.00
#
_symmetry.space_group_name_H-M   'P 1'
#
loop_
_entity.id
_entity.type
_entity.pdbx_description
1 polymer ?
#
loop_
_entity_poly.entity_id
_entity_poly.type
_entity_poly.pdbx_seq_one_letter_code
_entity_poly.pdbx_strand_id
1 'polypeptide(L)'
;MIKKIFAIAAICAAAMMSITSCEKPNNGGTNNGGEETPADVCPDCQKNPCECEAATAITIDGDYADWDNLEGVQVATLPKGDVKYEQLKVFKLFADETFIYVYCEFDPENTLVFVPYFDLDNDPTTGNNSKWDGAGYEAKAEGSVFEELDGPAQGAPHAWDPSFYLYTDSGTEEICASGLGATMSSVPTALPNSKLYAFEAAIVREFIAPGYNLGSQLTVGMIQYDLDWSYIGQLPCETLDAKDAGAKDTMLTITLP
;
A
#
# COMPACT_ATOMS: atom_id res chain seq x y z
N MET A 1 12.88 28.28 -10.88
CA MET A 1 12.29 27.06 -10.32
C MET A 1 13.31 26.01 -9.78
N ILE A 2 14.58 26.37 -9.61
CA ILE A 2 15.65 25.41 -9.22
C ILE A 2 15.93 25.36 -7.69
N LYS A 3 15.28 26.20 -6.88
CA LYS A 3 15.60 26.32 -5.43
C LYS A 3 14.76 25.43 -4.49
N LYS A 4 13.78 24.63 -4.99
CA LYS A 4 12.95 23.75 -4.15
C LYS A 4 13.41 22.28 -4.10
N ILE A 5 14.30 21.85 -4.99
CA ILE A 5 14.71 20.43 -5.13
C ILE A 5 15.68 20.00 -4.02
N PHE A 6 16.41 20.91 -3.37
CA PHE A 6 17.35 20.55 -2.31
C PHE A 6 16.74 20.30 -0.91
N ALA A 7 15.44 20.59 -0.72
CA ALA A 7 14.79 20.38 0.58
C ALA A 7 14.23 18.92 0.74
N ILE A 8 14.02 18.18 -0.35
CA ILE A 8 13.36 16.87 -0.35
C ILE A 8 14.32 15.76 0.12
N ALA A 9 15.60 15.85 -0.21
CA ALA A 9 16.61 14.85 0.21
C ALA A 9 16.87 14.83 1.74
N ALA A 10 16.47 15.86 2.46
CA ALA A 10 16.68 15.94 3.92
C ALA A 10 15.54 15.32 4.74
N ILE A 11 14.35 15.09 4.14
CA ILE A 11 13.18 14.53 4.83
C ILE A 11 13.28 13.00 4.93
N CYS A 12 13.82 12.34 3.92
CA CYS A 12 13.98 10.87 3.91
C CYS A 12 14.90 10.32 5.00
N ALA A 13 15.80 11.14 5.57
CA ALA A 13 16.77 10.67 6.58
C ALA A 13 16.24 10.70 8.03
N ALA A 14 15.06 11.27 8.30
CA ALA A 14 14.54 11.46 9.66
C ALA A 14 13.53 10.40 10.13
N ALA A 15 13.06 9.51 9.25
CA ALA A 15 11.98 8.54 9.56
C ALA A 15 12.47 7.18 10.10
N MET A 16 13.76 7.01 10.41
CA MET A 16 14.23 5.79 11.08
C MET A 16 14.00 5.88 12.59
N MET A 17 12.76 6.00 13.02
CA MET A 17 12.41 5.76 14.42
C MET A 17 11.93 4.32 14.57
N SER A 18 12.64 3.57 15.40
CA SER A 18 12.33 2.21 15.79
C SER A 18 10.89 2.10 16.32
N ILE A 19 10.03 1.43 15.58
CA ILE A 19 8.67 1.10 16.00
C ILE A 19 8.78 -0.03 17.03
N THR A 20 8.74 0.31 18.30
CA THR A 20 8.53 -0.68 19.37
C THR A 20 7.02 -0.80 19.60
N SER A 21 6.46 -1.94 19.23
CA SER A 21 5.08 -2.32 19.49
C SER A 21 4.79 -2.36 20.99
N CYS A 22 3.77 -1.61 21.44
CA CYS A 22 3.22 -1.72 22.78
C CYS A 22 2.21 -2.89 22.82
N GLU A 23 2.60 -4.04 23.38
CA GLU A 23 1.65 -5.11 23.69
C GLU A 23 0.70 -4.69 24.82
N LYS A 24 -0.61 -4.84 24.62
CA LYS A 24 -1.62 -4.67 25.69
C LYS A 24 -1.39 -5.71 26.79
N PRO A 25 -1.25 -5.35 28.05
CA PRO A 25 -1.16 -6.34 29.14
C PRO A 25 -2.49 -7.04 29.32
N ASN A 26 -2.44 -8.37 29.23
CA ASN A 26 -3.57 -9.28 29.46
C ASN A 26 -3.92 -9.25 30.97
N ASN A 27 -5.08 -8.68 31.32
CA ASN A 27 -5.60 -8.62 32.67
C ASN A 27 -6.09 -9.99 33.14
N GLY A 28 -5.19 -10.81 33.68
CA GLY A 28 -5.51 -11.98 34.47
C GLY A 28 -5.32 -11.66 35.96
N GLY A 29 -6.41 -11.38 36.67
CA GLY A 29 -6.36 -10.94 38.05
C GLY A 29 -5.90 -11.97 39.07
N THR A 30 -5.19 -11.51 40.11
CA THR A 30 -5.34 -11.97 41.50
C THR A 30 -4.98 -10.83 42.43
N ASN A 31 -5.94 -10.45 43.29
CA ASN A 31 -5.80 -9.51 44.38
C ASN A 31 -4.72 -9.91 45.36
N ASN A 32 -3.80 -8.99 45.71
CA ASN A 32 -3.35 -8.80 47.07
C ASN A 32 -2.75 -7.38 47.24
N GLY A 33 -3.20 -6.71 48.31
CA GLY A 33 -3.13 -5.32 48.59
C GLY A 33 -1.74 -4.69 48.70
N GLY A 34 -1.73 -3.38 48.47
CA GLY A 34 -0.71 -2.47 48.93
C GLY A 34 -0.19 -1.54 47.85
N GLU A 35 -0.44 -0.26 48.05
CA GLU A 35 0.00 0.93 47.32
C GLU A 35 -0.71 1.21 45.99
N GLU A 36 -1.56 2.23 46.05
CA GLU A 36 -2.13 2.90 44.88
C GLU A 36 -1.00 3.53 44.04
N THR A 37 -0.44 2.78 43.09
CA THR A 37 0.23 3.40 41.95
C THR A 37 -0.85 4.02 41.08
N PRO A 38 -0.69 5.25 40.57
CA PRO A 38 -1.67 5.86 39.70
C PRO A 38 -1.91 4.94 38.50
N ALA A 39 -3.12 4.40 38.41
CA ALA A 39 -3.52 3.37 37.44
C ALA A 39 -3.57 3.84 35.98
N ASP A 40 -3.05 5.04 35.67
CA ASP A 40 -3.30 5.73 34.42
C ASP A 40 -2.01 6.14 33.67
N VAL A 41 -0.85 5.72 34.12
CA VAL A 41 0.42 6.07 33.43
C VAL A 41 0.81 4.93 32.51
N CYS A 42 1.03 5.22 31.24
CA CYS A 42 1.53 4.25 30.27
C CYS A 42 2.88 3.68 30.74
N PRO A 43 3.04 2.34 30.81
CA PRO A 43 4.30 1.75 31.28
C PRO A 43 5.48 2.07 30.35
N ASP A 44 5.25 2.31 29.07
CA ASP A 44 6.31 2.51 28.09
C ASP A 44 6.74 3.96 27.95
N CYS A 45 5.81 4.92 27.85
CA CYS A 45 6.15 6.35 27.75
C CYS A 45 6.05 7.11 29.07
N GLN A 46 5.52 6.50 30.14
CA GLN A 46 5.31 7.10 31.46
C GLN A 46 4.47 8.38 31.46
N LYS A 47 3.59 8.56 30.46
CA LYS A 47 2.70 9.72 30.33
C LYS A 47 1.24 9.33 30.52
N ASN A 48 0.44 10.27 30.96
CA ASN A 48 -1.02 10.19 31.03
C ASN A 48 -1.62 11.49 30.47
N PRO A 49 -2.34 11.47 29.34
CA PRO A 49 -2.61 10.30 28.49
C PRO A 49 -1.35 9.72 27.84
N CYS A 50 -1.42 8.43 27.47
CA CYS A 50 -0.33 7.76 26.77
C CYS A 50 -0.06 8.47 25.44
N GLU A 51 1.20 8.86 25.21
CA GLU A 51 1.69 9.43 23.96
C GLU A 51 2.49 8.40 23.13
N CYS A 52 2.38 7.09 23.46
CA CYS A 52 2.87 6.07 22.56
C CYS A 52 2.10 6.17 21.24
N GLU A 53 2.79 5.98 20.14
CA GLU A 53 2.14 5.93 18.82
C GLU A 53 0.97 4.95 18.89
N ALA A 54 -0.17 5.34 18.36
CA ALA A 54 -1.34 4.47 18.26
C ALA A 54 -0.89 3.19 17.56
N ALA A 55 -1.25 2.02 18.11
CA ALA A 55 -0.99 0.76 17.44
C ALA A 55 -1.54 0.86 16.02
N THR A 56 -0.71 0.55 15.02
CA THR A 56 -1.12 0.53 13.62
C THR A 56 -2.33 -0.40 13.47
N ALA A 57 -3.31 -0.01 12.67
CA ALA A 57 -4.52 -0.80 12.47
C ALA A 57 -4.21 -2.17 11.82
N ILE A 58 -3.11 -2.23 11.08
CA ILE A 58 -2.59 -3.43 10.39
C ILE A 58 -1.12 -3.60 10.78
N THR A 59 -0.76 -4.82 11.17
CA THR A 59 0.62 -5.23 11.42
C THR A 59 1.18 -5.86 10.14
N ILE A 60 2.33 -5.41 9.67
CA ILE A 60 2.96 -5.94 8.46
C ILE A 60 3.86 -7.12 8.85
N ASP A 61 3.27 -8.29 9.01
CA ASP A 61 3.97 -9.50 9.48
C ASP A 61 3.76 -10.75 8.62
N GLY A 62 2.88 -10.64 7.60
CA GLY A 62 2.53 -11.75 6.71
C GLY A 62 1.43 -12.65 7.26
N ASP A 63 0.81 -12.28 8.39
CA ASP A 63 -0.47 -12.82 8.87
C ASP A 63 -1.58 -11.84 8.49
N TYR A 64 -2.35 -12.18 7.50
CA TYR A 64 -3.34 -11.29 6.88
C TYR A 64 -4.67 -11.20 7.63
N ALA A 65 -4.76 -11.75 8.86
CA ALA A 65 -5.98 -11.80 9.64
C ALA A 65 -6.50 -10.40 10.05
N ASP A 66 -5.61 -9.42 10.18
CA ASP A 66 -5.95 -8.02 10.49
C ASP A 66 -6.92 -7.43 9.45
N TRP A 67 -6.80 -7.87 8.19
CA TRP A 67 -7.61 -7.37 7.08
C TRP A 67 -9.06 -7.85 7.09
N ASP A 68 -9.39 -8.91 7.83
CA ASP A 68 -10.71 -9.56 7.74
C ASP A 68 -11.80 -8.84 8.56
N ASN A 69 -11.40 -8.11 9.62
CA ASN A 69 -12.32 -7.49 10.56
C ASN A 69 -12.17 -5.97 10.67
N LEU A 70 -11.37 -5.36 9.80
CA LEU A 70 -11.09 -3.94 9.84
C LEU A 70 -12.18 -3.16 9.10
N GLU A 71 -12.86 -2.23 9.79
CA GLU A 71 -13.85 -1.35 9.19
C GLU A 71 -13.16 -0.33 8.26
N GLY A 72 -13.81 -0.02 7.13
CA GLY A 72 -13.32 0.98 6.19
C GLY A 72 -12.38 0.44 5.10
N VAL A 73 -12.01 -0.85 5.15
CA VAL A 73 -11.24 -1.49 4.08
C VAL A 73 -12.04 -1.46 2.78
N GLN A 74 -11.43 -0.94 1.73
CA GLN A 74 -11.95 -1.03 0.38
C GLN A 74 -11.39 -2.29 -0.29
N VAL A 75 -12.22 -3.01 -1.03
CA VAL A 75 -11.86 -4.29 -1.64
C VAL A 75 -12.25 -4.31 -3.10
N ALA A 76 -11.31 -4.63 -3.97
CA ALA A 76 -11.55 -5.04 -5.34
C ALA A 76 -11.20 -6.51 -5.50
N THR A 77 -12.09 -7.27 -6.13
CA THR A 77 -11.85 -8.67 -6.49
C THR A 77 -11.98 -8.84 -7.99
N LEU A 78 -11.24 -9.80 -8.54
CA LEU A 78 -11.35 -10.14 -9.95
C LEU A 78 -12.83 -10.47 -10.28
N PRO A 79 -13.47 -9.74 -11.20
CA PRO A 79 -14.87 -9.98 -11.52
C PRO A 79 -15.07 -11.35 -12.19
N LYS A 80 -16.27 -11.92 -12.03
CA LYS A 80 -16.64 -13.16 -12.71
C LYS A 80 -16.94 -12.88 -14.19
N GLY A 81 -16.19 -13.50 -15.07
CA GLY A 81 -16.31 -13.33 -16.54
C GLY A 81 -14.94 -13.10 -17.16
N ASP A 82 -14.91 -12.89 -18.46
CA ASP A 82 -13.66 -12.65 -19.17
C ASP A 82 -13.13 -11.26 -18.86
N VAL A 83 -11.88 -11.19 -18.43
CA VAL A 83 -11.14 -9.95 -18.16
C VAL A 83 -9.85 -9.93 -18.97
N LYS A 84 -9.29 -8.75 -19.16
CA LYS A 84 -8.08 -8.62 -19.97
C LYS A 84 -6.82 -9.06 -19.22
N TYR A 85 -6.75 -8.80 -17.90
CA TYR A 85 -5.60 -9.04 -17.05
C TYR A 85 -6.05 -9.70 -15.76
N GLU A 86 -5.83 -11.01 -15.64
CA GLU A 86 -6.50 -11.83 -14.63
C GLU A 86 -5.62 -12.30 -13.46
N GLN A 87 -4.31 -12.02 -13.47
CA GLN A 87 -3.43 -12.62 -12.45
C GLN A 87 -3.57 -11.99 -11.06
N LEU A 88 -3.97 -10.72 -10.96
CA LEU A 88 -4.32 -10.09 -9.69
C LEU A 88 -5.75 -10.47 -9.31
N LYS A 89 -5.93 -11.12 -8.15
CA LYS A 89 -7.22 -11.71 -7.72
C LYS A 89 -7.96 -10.86 -6.70
N VAL A 90 -7.20 -10.27 -5.76
CA VAL A 90 -7.74 -9.41 -4.70
C VAL A 90 -6.80 -8.23 -4.53
N PHE A 91 -7.36 -7.06 -4.39
CA PHE A 91 -6.69 -5.85 -3.95
C PHE A 91 -7.49 -5.21 -2.82
N LYS A 92 -6.89 -5.08 -1.63
CA LYS A 92 -7.49 -4.37 -0.50
C LYS A 92 -6.70 -3.08 -0.24
N LEU A 93 -7.41 -2.06 0.22
CA LEU A 93 -6.88 -0.73 0.48
C LEU A 93 -7.45 -0.20 1.78
N PHE A 94 -6.60 0.35 2.64
CA PHE A 94 -6.98 0.99 3.90
C PHE A 94 -6.03 2.16 4.18
N ALA A 95 -6.43 3.10 5.03
CA ALA A 95 -5.57 4.19 5.49
C ALA A 95 -5.81 4.53 6.96
N ASP A 96 -4.74 4.85 7.67
CA ASP A 96 -4.77 5.55 8.94
C ASP A 96 -4.10 6.94 8.83
N GLU A 97 -3.83 7.60 9.94
CA GLU A 97 -3.22 8.94 9.95
C GLU A 97 -1.80 8.96 9.34
N THR A 98 -1.08 7.85 9.36
CA THR A 98 0.32 7.74 8.99
C THR A 98 0.55 6.99 7.68
N PHE A 99 -0.23 5.92 7.45
CA PHE A 99 0.02 4.98 6.38
C PHE A 99 -1.17 4.82 5.42
N ILE A 100 -0.84 4.45 4.18
CA ILE A 100 -1.73 3.79 3.24
C ILE A 100 -1.32 2.33 3.21
N TYR A 101 -2.26 1.43 3.49
CA TYR A 101 -2.05 -0.01 3.50
C TYR A 101 -2.60 -0.64 2.23
N VAL A 102 -1.84 -1.53 1.65
CA VAL A 102 -2.24 -2.33 0.49
C VAL A 102 -2.07 -3.80 0.79
N TYR A 103 -2.99 -4.62 0.30
CA TYR A 103 -2.93 -6.07 0.32
C TYR A 103 -3.27 -6.61 -1.06
N CYS A 104 -2.51 -7.57 -1.54
CA CYS A 104 -2.72 -8.22 -2.83
C CYS A 104 -2.73 -9.73 -2.70
N GLU A 105 -3.70 -10.40 -3.39
CA GLU A 105 -3.65 -11.82 -3.71
C GLU A 105 -3.49 -12.00 -5.21
N PHE A 106 -2.55 -12.82 -5.62
CA PHE A 106 -2.18 -12.90 -7.04
C PHE A 106 -1.64 -14.28 -7.43
N ASP A 107 -1.68 -14.57 -8.73
CA ASP A 107 -0.96 -15.70 -9.31
C ASP A 107 0.53 -15.31 -9.39
N PRO A 108 1.44 -16.08 -8.76
CA PRO A 108 2.87 -15.74 -8.75
C PRO A 108 3.57 -16.04 -10.08
N GLU A 109 2.94 -16.76 -11.01
CA GLU A 109 3.58 -17.21 -12.25
C GLU A 109 3.97 -15.99 -13.11
N ASN A 110 5.25 -15.87 -13.44
CA ASN A 110 5.85 -14.76 -14.21
C ASN A 110 5.68 -13.36 -13.59
N THR A 111 5.30 -13.25 -12.33
CA THR A 111 5.15 -11.96 -11.65
C THR A 111 6.52 -11.35 -11.35
N LEU A 112 6.68 -10.06 -11.62
CA LEU A 112 7.87 -9.30 -11.22
C LEU A 112 7.50 -8.10 -10.34
N VAL A 113 6.65 -7.21 -10.83
CA VAL A 113 6.47 -5.86 -10.27
C VAL A 113 5.02 -5.58 -9.92
N PHE A 114 4.80 -4.90 -8.79
CA PHE A 114 3.53 -4.28 -8.43
C PHE A 114 3.65 -2.76 -8.47
N VAL A 115 2.64 -2.13 -9.06
CA VAL A 115 2.58 -0.68 -9.24
C VAL A 115 1.20 -0.17 -8.82
N PRO A 116 1.04 0.35 -7.58
CA PRO A 116 -0.10 1.18 -7.25
C PRO A 116 0.00 2.53 -7.94
N TYR A 117 -1.10 2.99 -8.50
CA TYR A 117 -1.31 4.31 -9.10
C TYR A 117 -2.23 5.11 -8.18
N PHE A 118 -1.91 6.37 -7.96
CA PHE A 118 -2.59 7.24 -7.02
C PHE A 118 -3.17 8.46 -7.75
N ASP A 119 -4.47 8.61 -7.67
CA ASP A 119 -5.20 9.82 -8.02
C ASP A 119 -5.26 10.67 -6.74
N LEU A 120 -4.49 11.74 -6.72
CA LEU A 120 -4.21 12.53 -5.52
C LEU A 120 -5.27 13.60 -5.24
N ASP A 121 -5.98 14.04 -6.26
CA ASP A 121 -7.00 15.09 -6.18
C ASP A 121 -8.43 14.58 -6.39
N ASN A 122 -8.57 13.28 -6.72
CA ASN A 122 -9.83 12.60 -7.05
C ASN A 122 -10.61 13.28 -8.21
N ASP A 123 -9.88 13.86 -9.14
CA ASP A 123 -10.45 14.45 -10.35
C ASP A 123 -10.09 13.58 -11.57
N PRO A 124 -11.01 12.78 -12.10
CA PRO A 124 -10.73 11.90 -13.23
C PRO A 124 -10.41 12.66 -14.54
N THR A 125 -10.47 13.99 -14.53
CA THR A 125 -10.16 14.83 -15.69
C THR A 125 -8.74 15.39 -15.68
N THR A 126 -8.03 15.23 -14.56
CA THR A 126 -6.62 15.61 -14.37
C THR A 126 -5.71 14.39 -14.44
N GLY A 127 -4.40 14.58 -14.33
CA GLY A 127 -3.43 13.49 -14.31
C GLY A 127 -3.41 12.63 -15.58
N ASN A 128 -2.93 11.41 -15.44
CA ASN A 128 -2.85 10.43 -16.52
C ASN A 128 -3.97 9.38 -16.39
N ASN A 129 -4.72 9.13 -17.45
CA ASN A 129 -5.85 8.20 -17.49
C ASN A 129 -5.61 6.97 -18.40
N SER A 130 -4.38 6.70 -18.77
CA SER A 130 -4.06 5.64 -19.76
C SER A 130 -4.29 4.21 -19.23
N LYS A 131 -4.50 4.02 -17.92
CA LYS A 131 -4.68 2.72 -17.27
C LYS A 131 -6.13 2.45 -16.87
N TRP A 132 -6.83 3.47 -16.41
CA TRP A 132 -8.25 3.42 -16.03
C TRP A 132 -9.01 4.51 -16.77
N ASP A 133 -10.03 4.13 -17.52
CA ASP A 133 -10.83 5.07 -18.35
C ASP A 133 -11.65 6.05 -17.50
N GLY A 134 -11.85 5.75 -16.23
CA GLY A 134 -12.68 6.50 -15.29
C GLY A 134 -11.91 7.16 -14.16
N ALA A 135 -10.57 7.19 -14.21
CA ALA A 135 -9.73 7.81 -13.20
C ALA A 135 -8.53 8.54 -13.83
N GLY A 136 -8.11 9.63 -13.22
CA GLY A 136 -6.82 10.27 -13.45
C GLY A 136 -5.86 9.89 -12.33
N TYR A 137 -4.56 9.87 -12.59
CA TYR A 137 -3.58 9.62 -11.53
C TYR A 137 -2.34 10.48 -11.76
N GLU A 138 -1.82 11.05 -10.66
CA GLU A 138 -0.67 11.95 -10.64
C GLU A 138 0.59 11.27 -10.15
N ALA A 139 0.46 10.14 -9.43
CA ALA A 139 1.60 9.45 -8.85
C ALA A 139 1.52 7.93 -9.04
N LYS A 140 2.67 7.28 -8.89
CA LYS A 140 2.77 5.82 -8.78
C LYS A 140 3.91 5.45 -7.85
N ALA A 141 3.85 4.22 -7.28
CA ALA A 141 4.99 3.55 -6.70
C ALA A 141 5.31 2.29 -7.53
N GLU A 142 6.59 1.97 -7.72
CA GLU A 142 7.01 0.89 -8.62
C GLU A 142 8.08 0.07 -7.94
N GLY A 143 7.81 -1.20 -7.68
CA GLY A 143 8.73 -2.10 -7.01
C GLY A 143 8.48 -3.57 -7.35
N SER A 144 9.58 -4.33 -7.43
CA SER A 144 9.53 -5.78 -7.57
C SER A 144 9.16 -6.45 -6.25
N VAL A 145 8.64 -7.66 -6.35
CA VAL A 145 8.34 -8.57 -5.24
C VAL A 145 9.06 -9.92 -5.40
N PHE A 146 9.75 -10.09 -6.53
CA PHE A 146 10.63 -11.22 -6.82
C PHE A 146 11.94 -10.70 -7.38
N GLU A 147 13.04 -11.39 -7.08
CA GLU A 147 14.34 -11.10 -7.65
C GLU A 147 14.32 -11.21 -9.17
N GLU A 148 14.85 -10.21 -9.85
CA GLU A 148 15.07 -10.26 -11.28
C GLU A 148 16.36 -11.05 -11.55
N LEU A 149 16.25 -12.14 -12.29
CA LEU A 149 17.38 -12.97 -12.67
C LEU A 149 17.76 -12.71 -14.13
N ASP A 150 19.01 -12.98 -14.47
CA ASP A 150 19.45 -12.98 -15.88
C ASP A 150 18.66 -14.04 -16.66
N GLY A 151 17.75 -13.61 -17.55
CA GLY A 151 16.90 -14.48 -18.36
C GLY A 151 15.45 -14.57 -17.90
N PRO A 152 14.65 -15.51 -18.44
CA PRO A 152 13.20 -15.56 -18.22
C PRO A 152 12.78 -16.23 -16.89
N ALA A 153 13.70 -16.46 -15.97
CA ALA A 153 13.42 -17.12 -14.71
C ALA A 153 13.07 -16.08 -13.63
N GLN A 154 12.03 -16.34 -12.89
CA GLN A 154 11.66 -15.60 -11.69
C GLN A 154 12.56 -16.04 -10.51
N GLY A 155 13.07 -15.07 -9.76
CA GLY A 155 13.89 -15.31 -8.58
C GLY A 155 13.11 -15.58 -7.30
N ALA A 156 13.77 -15.50 -6.16
CA ALA A 156 13.14 -15.65 -4.87
C ALA A 156 12.20 -14.47 -4.55
N PRO A 157 11.09 -14.68 -3.79
CA PRO A 157 10.27 -13.59 -3.32
C PRO A 157 11.03 -12.73 -2.30
N HIS A 158 10.83 -11.42 -2.33
CA HIS A 158 11.35 -10.47 -1.35
C HIS A 158 10.30 -9.41 -1.00
N ALA A 159 10.53 -8.64 0.06
CA ALA A 159 9.66 -7.55 0.45
C ALA A 159 9.59 -6.48 -0.65
N TRP A 160 8.41 -5.95 -0.89
CA TRP A 160 8.17 -4.87 -1.86
C TRP A 160 8.75 -3.55 -1.33
N ASP A 161 9.72 -3.00 -2.04
CA ASP A 161 10.39 -1.74 -1.71
C ASP A 161 10.44 -0.83 -2.95
N PRO A 162 9.39 -0.05 -3.21
CA PRO A 162 9.22 0.69 -4.43
C PRO A 162 9.98 2.02 -4.45
N SER A 163 10.30 2.50 -5.65
CA SER A 163 10.52 3.91 -5.94
C SER A 163 9.18 4.62 -6.21
N PHE A 164 9.08 5.90 -5.83
CA PHE A 164 7.90 6.72 -6.03
C PHE A 164 8.13 7.76 -7.12
N TYR A 165 7.11 7.98 -7.94
CA TYR A 165 7.17 8.85 -9.10
C TYR A 165 5.94 9.74 -9.17
N LEU A 166 6.14 11.02 -9.58
CA LEU A 166 5.08 11.91 -10.00
C LEU A 166 5.01 11.99 -11.53
N TYR A 167 3.82 12.07 -12.07
CA TYR A 167 3.60 12.42 -13.46
C TYR A 167 3.70 13.94 -13.64
N THR A 168 4.46 14.36 -14.64
CA THR A 168 4.68 15.76 -15.00
C THR A 168 4.40 15.97 -16.48
N ASP A 169 4.32 17.20 -16.95
CA ASP A 169 4.17 17.51 -18.37
C ASP A 169 5.28 16.94 -19.25
N SER A 170 6.44 16.63 -18.65
CA SER A 170 7.63 16.09 -19.35
C SER A 170 7.80 14.58 -19.20
N GLY A 171 6.91 13.90 -18.46
CA GLY A 171 6.99 12.46 -18.19
C GLY A 171 6.85 12.15 -16.70
N THR A 172 7.64 11.21 -16.18
CA THR A 172 7.67 10.87 -14.75
C THR A 172 8.94 11.41 -14.08
N GLU A 173 8.80 11.91 -12.84
CA GLU A 173 9.90 12.36 -11.99
C GLU A 173 9.96 11.45 -10.75
N GLU A 174 11.12 10.84 -10.49
CA GLU A 174 11.34 10.07 -9.26
C GLU A 174 11.43 11.04 -8.07
N ILE A 175 10.58 10.82 -7.07
CA ILE A 175 10.48 11.67 -5.87
C ILE A 175 11.04 10.99 -4.62
N CYS A 176 11.07 9.67 -4.58
CA CYS A 176 11.67 8.88 -3.51
C CYS A 176 12.16 7.55 -4.11
N ALA A 177 13.45 7.29 -3.97
CA ALA A 177 14.03 6.02 -4.40
C ALA A 177 13.72 4.88 -3.43
N SER A 178 13.75 3.63 -3.91
CA SER A 178 13.70 2.44 -3.07
C SER A 178 14.84 2.44 -2.02
N GLY A 179 14.68 1.70 -0.93
CA GLY A 179 15.66 1.62 0.15
C GLY A 179 15.68 2.81 1.11
N LEU A 180 14.77 3.79 0.97
CA LEU A 180 14.69 4.97 1.85
C LEU A 180 13.66 4.85 2.97
N GLY A 181 13.06 3.65 3.17
CA GLY A 181 12.14 3.38 4.26
C GLY A 181 10.76 4.03 4.10
N ALA A 182 10.37 4.33 2.86
CA ALA A 182 9.04 4.86 2.55
C ALA A 182 7.93 3.81 2.68
N THR A 183 8.31 2.53 2.74
CA THR A 183 7.39 1.39 2.86
C THR A 183 7.89 0.36 3.85
N MET A 184 6.94 -0.35 4.47
CA MET A 184 7.14 -1.64 5.11
C MET A 184 6.33 -2.67 4.34
N SER A 185 6.88 -3.84 4.08
CA SER A 185 6.18 -4.89 3.32
C SER A 185 6.51 -6.27 3.85
N SER A 186 5.52 -7.15 3.88
CA SER A 186 5.77 -8.57 4.03
C SER A 186 6.39 -9.15 2.76
N VAL A 187 7.11 -10.26 2.90
CA VAL A 187 7.56 -11.06 1.75
C VAL A 187 6.36 -11.84 1.19
N PRO A 188 6.13 -11.85 -0.12
CA PRO A 188 5.05 -12.64 -0.70
C PRO A 188 5.12 -14.10 -0.29
N THR A 189 4.02 -14.63 0.24
CA THR A 189 3.91 -16.03 0.70
C THR A 189 2.71 -16.73 0.09
N ALA A 190 2.82 -18.05 -0.08
CA ALA A 190 1.72 -18.86 -0.61
C ALA A 190 0.56 -18.92 0.38
N LEU A 191 -0.65 -18.66 -0.10
CA LEU A 191 -1.87 -18.79 0.69
C LEU A 191 -2.19 -20.28 0.96
N PRO A 192 -2.71 -20.62 2.16
CA PRO A 192 -3.06 -21.98 2.51
C PRO A 192 -4.04 -22.62 1.52
N ASN A 193 -3.73 -23.83 1.06
CA ASN A 193 -4.56 -24.60 0.12
C ASN A 193 -4.86 -23.89 -1.22
N SER A 194 -4.02 -22.94 -1.62
CA SER A 194 -4.13 -22.17 -2.85
C SER A 194 -2.82 -22.23 -3.65
N LYS A 195 -2.88 -21.86 -4.93
CA LYS A 195 -1.70 -21.56 -5.74
C LYS A 195 -1.34 -20.06 -5.69
N LEU A 196 -2.23 -19.25 -5.12
CA LEU A 196 -2.04 -17.83 -5.02
C LEU A 196 -1.03 -17.48 -3.94
N TYR A 197 -0.34 -16.40 -4.14
CA TYR A 197 0.50 -15.72 -3.16
C TYR A 197 -0.22 -14.47 -2.67
N ALA A 198 0.16 -14.02 -1.48
CA ALA A 198 -0.26 -12.72 -0.99
C ALA A 198 0.91 -11.97 -0.38
N PHE A 199 0.81 -10.65 -0.39
CA PHE A 199 1.63 -9.74 0.41
C PHE A 199 0.80 -8.55 0.87
N GLU A 200 1.30 -7.90 1.88
CA GLU A 200 0.77 -6.64 2.40
C GLU A 200 1.90 -5.63 2.55
N ALA A 201 1.55 -4.35 2.45
CA ALA A 201 2.51 -3.28 2.66
C ALA A 201 1.83 -2.04 3.26
N ALA A 202 2.60 -1.30 4.06
CA ALA A 202 2.27 0.01 4.57
C ALA A 202 3.17 1.04 3.89
N ILE A 203 2.57 2.05 3.29
CA ILE A 203 3.23 3.16 2.58
C ILE A 203 3.09 4.40 3.45
N VAL A 204 4.18 5.03 3.82
CA VAL A 204 4.14 6.30 4.54
C VAL A 204 3.50 7.38 3.67
N ARG A 205 2.40 7.99 4.12
CA ARG A 205 1.58 8.94 3.33
C ARG A 205 2.39 10.11 2.77
N GLU A 206 3.35 10.64 3.54
CA GLU A 206 4.18 11.78 3.14
C GLU A 206 5.06 11.49 1.92
N PHE A 207 5.37 10.22 1.64
CA PHE A 207 6.22 9.86 0.50
C PHE A 207 5.47 9.63 -0.80
N ILE A 208 4.13 9.46 -0.77
CA ILE A 208 3.34 9.27 -1.99
C ILE A 208 3.43 10.50 -2.90
N ALA A 209 3.38 11.69 -2.31
CA ALA A 209 3.46 12.95 -3.05
C ALA A 209 3.98 14.07 -2.16
N PRO A 210 5.31 14.17 -1.92
CA PRO A 210 5.88 15.21 -1.10
C PRO A 210 5.50 16.60 -1.59
N GLY A 211 4.85 17.37 -0.73
CA GLY A 211 4.40 18.73 -1.03
C GLY A 211 3.03 18.83 -1.73
N TYR A 212 2.37 17.71 -2.03
CA TYR A 212 0.94 17.66 -2.33
C TYR A 212 0.16 17.63 -1.02
N ASN A 213 -0.93 18.39 -1.00
CA ASN A 213 -1.89 18.26 0.07
C ASN A 213 -2.89 17.18 -0.34
N LEU A 214 -2.67 15.95 0.13
CA LEU A 214 -3.67 14.90 -0.02
C LEU A 214 -4.96 15.39 0.63
N GLY A 215 -6.06 15.43 -0.13
CA GLY A 215 -7.37 15.81 0.38
C GLY A 215 -7.88 14.84 1.46
N SER A 216 -9.18 14.85 1.69
CA SER A 216 -9.83 13.89 2.61
C SER A 216 -10.05 12.52 1.98
N GLN A 217 -9.70 12.34 0.73
CA GLN A 217 -9.84 11.09 -0.02
C GLN A 217 -8.61 10.86 -0.90
N LEU A 218 -8.31 9.59 -1.13
CA LEU A 218 -7.30 9.12 -2.06
C LEU A 218 -7.88 7.99 -2.89
N THR A 219 -7.64 8.02 -4.19
CA THR A 219 -8.09 6.97 -5.09
C THR A 219 -6.89 6.18 -5.61
N VAL A 220 -6.95 4.84 -5.56
CA VAL A 220 -5.82 3.95 -5.85
C VAL A 220 -6.25 2.77 -6.69
N GLY A 221 -5.43 2.46 -7.71
CA GLY A 221 -5.55 1.23 -8.49
C GLY A 221 -4.21 0.49 -8.51
N MET A 222 -4.25 -0.84 -8.67
CA MET A 222 -3.07 -1.70 -8.64
C MET A 222 -2.89 -2.41 -9.98
N ILE A 223 -1.67 -2.38 -10.52
CA ILE A 223 -1.25 -3.16 -11.69
C ILE A 223 -0.13 -4.11 -11.29
N GLN A 224 -0.21 -5.33 -11.82
CA GLN A 224 0.81 -6.36 -11.75
C GLN A 224 1.45 -6.54 -13.12
N TYR A 225 2.78 -6.56 -13.16
CA TYR A 225 3.58 -6.74 -14.36
C TYR A 225 4.37 -8.04 -14.30
N ASP A 226 4.61 -8.61 -15.49
CA ASP A 226 5.50 -9.76 -15.67
C ASP A 226 6.98 -9.33 -15.84
N LEU A 227 7.82 -10.33 -16.10
CA LEU A 227 9.26 -10.17 -16.33
C LEU A 227 9.61 -9.32 -17.57
N ASP A 228 8.68 -9.23 -18.53
CA ASP A 228 8.81 -8.42 -19.75
C ASP A 228 8.11 -7.06 -19.64
N TRP A 229 7.69 -6.66 -18.43
CA TRP A 229 6.92 -5.44 -18.17
C TRP A 229 5.57 -5.37 -18.90
N SER A 230 5.00 -6.53 -19.21
CA SER A 230 3.63 -6.62 -19.73
C SER A 230 2.62 -6.67 -18.59
N TYR A 231 1.43 -6.11 -18.81
CA TYR A 231 0.36 -6.17 -17.82
C TYR A 231 -0.20 -7.57 -17.75
N ILE A 232 -0.25 -8.16 -16.55
CA ILE A 232 -0.79 -9.48 -16.29
C ILE A 232 -1.90 -9.46 -15.24
N GLY A 233 -1.99 -8.41 -14.42
CA GLY A 233 -3.04 -8.17 -13.44
C GLY A 233 -3.39 -6.70 -13.33
N GLN A 234 -4.69 -6.40 -13.13
CA GLN A 234 -5.19 -5.04 -12.87
C GLN A 234 -6.43 -5.10 -11.99
N LEU A 235 -6.45 -4.35 -10.90
CA LEU A 235 -7.63 -4.16 -10.05
C LEU A 235 -7.72 -2.70 -9.56
N PRO A 236 -8.95 -2.16 -9.48
CA PRO A 236 -10.20 -2.70 -10.03
C PRO A 236 -10.20 -2.80 -11.55
N CYS A 237 -11.01 -3.69 -12.09
CA CYS A 237 -11.26 -3.80 -13.53
C CYS A 237 -12.68 -4.28 -13.80
N GLU A 238 -13.18 -4.01 -15.01
CA GLU A 238 -14.45 -4.50 -15.52
C GLU A 238 -14.24 -5.72 -16.43
N THR A 239 -15.29 -6.54 -16.60
CA THR A 239 -15.27 -7.61 -17.59
C THR A 239 -15.29 -7.05 -19.01
N LEU A 240 -14.83 -7.83 -20.00
CA LEU A 240 -14.85 -7.43 -21.40
C LEU A 240 -16.29 -7.13 -21.86
N ASP A 241 -17.26 -7.96 -21.47
CA ASP A 241 -18.68 -7.74 -21.81
C ASP A 241 -19.22 -6.44 -21.21
N ALA A 242 -18.84 -6.10 -19.97
CA ALA A 242 -19.24 -4.84 -19.35
C ALA A 242 -18.62 -3.62 -20.06
N LYS A 243 -17.35 -3.73 -20.48
CA LYS A 243 -16.66 -2.68 -21.24
C LYS A 243 -17.27 -2.49 -22.63
N ASP A 244 -17.64 -3.56 -23.30
CA ASP A 244 -18.36 -3.50 -24.58
C ASP A 244 -19.75 -2.84 -24.44
N ALA A 245 -20.36 -2.95 -23.24
CA ALA A 245 -21.58 -2.25 -22.87
C ALA A 245 -21.36 -0.80 -22.41
N GLY A 246 -20.12 -0.31 -22.37
CA GLY A 246 -19.75 1.06 -22.03
C GLY A 246 -19.34 1.29 -20.58
N ALA A 247 -19.14 0.23 -19.78
CA ALA A 247 -18.56 0.36 -18.44
C ALA A 247 -17.10 0.83 -18.54
N LYS A 248 -16.68 1.59 -17.54
CA LYS A 248 -15.30 2.09 -17.42
C LYS A 248 -14.61 1.48 -16.21
N ASP A 249 -13.35 1.13 -16.38
CA ASP A 249 -12.50 0.79 -15.24
C ASP A 249 -12.37 2.02 -14.33
N THR A 250 -12.57 1.82 -13.04
CA THR A 250 -12.40 2.82 -11.99
C THR A 250 -11.37 2.33 -10.98
N MET A 251 -10.95 3.19 -10.06
CA MET A 251 -10.04 2.84 -8.98
C MET A 251 -10.79 2.79 -7.64
N LEU A 252 -10.19 2.24 -6.56
CA LEU A 252 -10.76 2.26 -5.21
C LEU A 252 -10.52 3.61 -4.56
N THR A 253 -11.54 4.16 -3.92
CA THR A 253 -11.43 5.41 -3.14
C THR A 253 -11.51 5.12 -1.65
N ILE A 254 -10.54 5.62 -0.87
CA ILE A 254 -10.54 5.59 0.59
C ILE A 254 -10.67 7.00 1.15
N THR A 255 -11.27 7.10 2.34
CA THR A 255 -11.24 8.31 3.14
C THR A 255 -9.93 8.34 3.95
N LEU A 256 -9.27 9.47 3.92
CA LEU A 256 -8.07 9.72 4.72
C LEU A 256 -8.50 10.38 6.05
N PRO A 257 -8.14 9.81 7.21
CA PRO A 257 -8.39 10.41 8.51
C PRO A 257 -7.51 11.65 8.77
#